data_54ded26dcfd229d9e527dce8b84ca050
#
_entry.id   54ded26dcfd229d9e527dce8b84ca050
#
_cell.length_a   1.000
_cell.length_b   1.000
_cell.length_c   1.000
_cell.angle_alpha   90.00
_cell.angle_beta   90.00
_cell.angle_gamma   90.00
#
_symmetry.space_group_name_H-M   'P 1'
#
loop_
_entity.id
_entity.type
_entity.pdbx_description
1 polymer ?
#
loop_
_entity_poly.entity_id
_entity_poly.type
_entity_poly.pdbx_seq_one_letter_code
_entity_poly.pdbx_strand_id
1 'polypeptide(L)'
;MTLIRHGKWSICYKKDNRFYKEYIYPSPQAIKREELASKTVWALGLNTPKFIATTFQEGKTYSLFEYCDIQSTNPTTIQNNTSFALQIIDILDLFEKVEWDSEDMYWYQQMEDFENALSYVGKETHDLLIFLWKLKPTIFVHGDFTCDNIGVVSQNLIVYDFQHGSLGPKGWDKAYLASTFLPNKCGFLHLDSTEQMMTYAISAIRYGRGLRKSSLDLVERKKQYELWKMFLTS
;
A
#
# COMPACT_ATOMS: atom_id res chain seq x y z
N MET A 1 -1.14 -8.08 -27.25
CA MET A 1 -0.74 -7.64 -25.89
C MET A 1 0.31 -8.60 -25.36
N THR A 2 1.37 -8.08 -24.73
CA THR A 2 2.40 -8.90 -24.09
C THR A 2 2.09 -8.94 -22.58
N LEU A 3 1.98 -10.14 -22.00
CA LEU A 3 1.79 -10.33 -20.56
C LEU A 3 3.03 -9.85 -19.81
N ILE A 4 2.84 -8.99 -18.80
CA ILE A 4 3.90 -8.51 -17.89
C ILE A 4 3.83 -9.25 -16.55
N ARG A 5 2.64 -9.32 -15.96
CA ARG A 5 2.43 -9.89 -14.61
C ARG A 5 1.05 -10.50 -14.50
N HIS A 6 0.98 -11.65 -13.86
CA HIS A 6 -0.28 -12.25 -13.42
C HIS A 6 -0.32 -12.17 -11.89
N GLY A 7 -1.11 -11.25 -11.39
CA GLY A 7 -1.35 -11.06 -9.96
C GLY A 7 -2.60 -11.82 -9.49
N LYS A 8 -2.90 -11.72 -8.21
CA LYS A 8 -4.08 -12.36 -7.61
C LYS A 8 -5.39 -11.68 -8.02
N TRP A 9 -5.36 -10.36 -8.17
CA TRP A 9 -6.53 -9.51 -8.39
C TRP A 9 -6.56 -8.86 -9.77
N SER A 10 -5.41 -8.85 -10.44
CA SER A 10 -5.27 -8.24 -11.75
C SER A 10 -4.22 -8.95 -12.60
N ILE A 11 -4.40 -8.86 -13.91
CA ILE A 11 -3.43 -9.29 -14.93
C ILE A 11 -2.95 -8.05 -15.67
N CYS A 12 -1.65 -7.92 -15.81
CA CYS A 12 -1.04 -6.74 -16.40
C CYS A 12 -0.43 -7.06 -17.75
N TYR A 13 -0.71 -6.21 -18.75
CA TYR A 13 -0.25 -6.36 -20.12
C TYR A 13 0.40 -5.08 -20.62
N LYS A 14 1.33 -5.23 -21.56
CA LYS A 14 1.85 -4.15 -22.39
C LYS A 14 1.30 -4.27 -23.81
N LYS A 15 0.83 -3.16 -24.35
CA LYS A 15 0.52 -3.03 -25.79
C LYS A 15 0.92 -1.63 -26.22
N ASP A 16 1.80 -1.53 -27.22
CA ASP A 16 2.37 -0.28 -27.68
C ASP A 16 3.03 0.47 -26.50
N ASN A 17 2.75 1.77 -26.33
CA ASN A 17 3.24 2.57 -25.21
C ASN A 17 2.21 2.67 -24.07
N ARG A 18 1.46 1.60 -23.81
CA ARG A 18 0.39 1.55 -22.80
C ARG A 18 0.52 0.32 -21.92
N PHE A 19 0.15 0.51 -20.65
CA PHE A 19 0.01 -0.53 -19.65
C PHE A 19 -1.49 -0.75 -19.40
N TYR A 20 -1.91 -2.02 -19.49
CA TYR A 20 -3.28 -2.47 -19.27
C TYR A 20 -3.33 -3.30 -18.01
N LYS A 21 -4.13 -2.88 -17.04
CA LYS A 21 -4.45 -3.65 -15.82
C LYS A 21 -5.86 -4.21 -15.96
N GLU A 22 -5.96 -5.51 -16.25
CA GLU A 22 -7.21 -6.26 -16.26
C GLU A 22 -7.58 -6.65 -14.83
N TYR A 23 -8.81 -6.38 -14.40
CA TYR A 23 -9.30 -6.80 -13.09
C TYR A 23 -9.94 -8.18 -13.20
N ILE A 24 -9.44 -9.15 -12.42
CA ILE A 24 -9.97 -10.53 -12.37
C ILE A 24 -11.35 -10.53 -11.68
N TYR A 25 -11.49 -9.72 -10.63
CA TYR A 25 -12.74 -9.51 -9.90
C TYR A 25 -13.03 -8.01 -9.83
N PRO A 26 -13.65 -7.44 -10.87
CA PRO A 26 -13.86 -6.00 -10.96
C PRO A 26 -14.82 -5.51 -9.88
N SER A 27 -14.32 -4.64 -8.99
CA SER A 27 -15.17 -3.84 -8.10
C SER A 27 -15.25 -2.42 -8.67
N PRO A 28 -16.44 -1.94 -9.07
CA PRO A 28 -16.59 -0.58 -9.61
C PRO A 28 -16.02 0.48 -8.68
N GLN A 29 -16.18 0.31 -7.34
CA GLN A 29 -15.64 1.23 -6.34
C GLN A 29 -14.11 1.22 -6.30
N ALA A 30 -13.48 0.05 -6.35
CA ALA A 30 -12.02 -0.06 -6.36
C ALA A 30 -11.41 0.55 -7.63
N ILE A 31 -12.04 0.32 -8.79
CA ILE A 31 -11.62 0.90 -10.07
C ILE A 31 -11.74 2.43 -10.03
N LYS A 32 -12.87 2.94 -9.54
CA LYS A 32 -13.10 4.39 -9.40
C LYS A 32 -12.10 5.03 -8.43
N ARG A 33 -11.80 4.37 -7.31
CA ARG A 33 -10.77 4.86 -6.37
C ARG A 33 -9.39 4.92 -7.02
N GLU A 34 -8.96 3.86 -7.71
CA GLU A 34 -7.67 3.84 -8.40
C GLU A 34 -7.58 4.93 -9.46
N GLU A 35 -8.63 5.14 -10.24
CA GLU A 35 -8.71 6.23 -11.21
C GLU A 35 -8.56 7.60 -10.56
N LEU A 36 -9.38 7.86 -9.54
CA LEU A 36 -9.40 9.15 -8.84
C LEU A 36 -8.06 9.41 -8.15
N ALA A 37 -7.56 8.44 -7.37
CA ALA A 37 -6.30 8.57 -6.66
C ALA A 37 -5.11 8.79 -7.61
N SER A 38 -4.99 7.97 -8.67
CA SER A 38 -3.91 8.12 -9.64
C SER A 38 -3.92 9.48 -10.33
N LYS A 39 -5.10 9.98 -10.72
CA LYS A 39 -5.23 11.31 -11.33
C LYS A 39 -4.87 12.43 -10.36
N THR A 40 -5.34 12.34 -9.11
CA THR A 40 -5.11 13.38 -8.09
C THR A 40 -3.64 13.49 -7.72
N VAL A 41 -2.99 12.36 -7.40
CA VAL A 41 -1.56 12.38 -7.03
C VAL A 41 -0.67 12.76 -8.20
N TRP A 42 -1.02 12.36 -9.42
CA TRP A 42 -0.30 12.78 -10.63
C TRP A 42 -0.40 14.29 -10.85
N ALA A 43 -1.59 14.88 -10.66
CA ALA A 43 -1.80 16.32 -10.80
C ALA A 43 -1.00 17.14 -9.76
N LEU A 44 -0.69 16.56 -8.60
CA LEU A 44 0.17 17.16 -7.57
C LEU A 44 1.67 16.93 -7.82
N GLY A 45 2.03 16.29 -8.93
CA GLY A 45 3.43 16.09 -9.32
C GLY A 45 4.07 14.82 -8.76
N LEU A 46 3.30 13.90 -8.16
CA LEU A 46 3.83 12.61 -7.78
C LEU A 46 4.28 11.83 -9.02
N ASN A 47 5.47 11.24 -8.95
CA ASN A 47 5.93 10.33 -9.98
C ASN A 47 5.12 9.02 -9.90
N THR A 48 4.14 8.89 -10.77
CA THR A 48 3.22 7.75 -10.88
C THR A 48 2.87 7.52 -12.36
N PRO A 49 2.57 6.27 -12.79
CA PRO A 49 2.08 6.04 -14.14
C PRO A 49 0.83 6.89 -14.40
N LYS A 50 0.85 7.68 -15.47
CA LYS A 50 -0.30 8.52 -15.80
C LYS A 50 -1.50 7.67 -16.17
N PHE A 51 -2.59 7.84 -15.44
CA PHE A 51 -3.85 7.20 -15.75
C PHE A 51 -4.45 7.80 -17.04
N ILE A 52 -4.89 6.94 -17.96
CA ILE A 52 -5.46 7.35 -19.25
C ILE A 52 -6.97 7.20 -19.23
N ALA A 53 -7.46 6.00 -18.97
CA ALA A 53 -8.90 5.69 -19.02
C ALA A 53 -9.23 4.34 -18.36
N THR A 54 -10.48 4.17 -17.97
CA THR A 54 -11.08 2.86 -17.76
C THR A 54 -11.80 2.43 -19.04
N THR A 55 -11.66 1.19 -19.47
CA THR A 55 -12.31 0.66 -20.67
C THR A 55 -12.87 -0.73 -20.41
N PHE A 56 -13.90 -1.08 -21.20
CA PHE A 56 -14.50 -2.40 -21.17
C PHE A 56 -14.38 -3.02 -22.56
N GLN A 57 -13.72 -4.18 -22.64
CA GLN A 57 -13.49 -4.90 -23.91
C GLN A 57 -13.65 -6.40 -23.67
N GLU A 58 -14.41 -7.08 -24.54
CA GLU A 58 -14.59 -8.54 -24.52
C GLU A 58 -15.04 -9.10 -23.16
N GLY A 59 -15.95 -8.38 -22.48
CA GLY A 59 -16.45 -8.78 -21.16
C GLY A 59 -15.50 -8.50 -19.99
N LYS A 60 -14.40 -7.80 -20.21
CA LYS A 60 -13.37 -7.50 -19.22
C LYS A 60 -13.19 -6.02 -18.99
N THR A 61 -12.89 -5.63 -17.77
CA THR A 61 -12.60 -4.23 -17.40
C THR A 61 -11.11 -4.01 -17.25
N TYR A 62 -10.62 -2.93 -17.84
CA TYR A 62 -9.22 -2.54 -17.81
C TYR A 62 -9.05 -1.10 -17.32
N SER A 63 -8.08 -0.84 -16.46
CA SER A 63 -7.48 0.48 -16.31
C SER A 63 -6.27 0.61 -17.23
N LEU A 64 -6.20 1.72 -17.95
CA LEU A 64 -5.13 2.05 -18.89
C LEU A 64 -4.25 3.14 -18.30
N PHE A 65 -2.94 2.91 -18.37
CA PHE A 65 -1.91 3.86 -17.96
C PHE A 65 -0.87 4.06 -19.06
N GLU A 66 -0.12 5.15 -19.02
CA GLU A 66 1.12 5.26 -19.78
C GLU A 66 2.08 4.17 -19.33
N TYR A 67 2.78 3.56 -20.30
CA TYR A 67 3.77 2.54 -19.97
C TYR A 67 5.03 3.20 -19.42
N CYS A 68 5.46 2.73 -18.25
CA CYS A 68 6.74 3.05 -17.66
C CYS A 68 7.52 1.76 -17.51
N ASP A 69 8.82 1.78 -17.83
CA ASP A 69 9.71 0.64 -17.59
C ASP A 69 10.16 0.62 -16.15
N ILE A 70 9.28 0.11 -15.29
CA ILE A 70 9.44 0.15 -13.84
C ILE A 70 10.31 -1.03 -13.39
N GLN A 71 11.42 -0.72 -12.76
CA GLN A 71 12.22 -1.69 -12.03
C GLN A 71 11.67 -1.84 -10.60
N SER A 72 11.47 -3.08 -10.14
CA SER A 72 11.00 -3.34 -8.78
C SER A 72 12.02 -2.92 -7.73
N THR A 73 11.52 -2.44 -6.60
CA THR A 73 12.35 -2.19 -5.40
C THR A 73 12.16 -3.30 -4.37
N ASN A 74 12.94 -3.23 -3.31
CA ASN A 74 12.79 -4.05 -2.12
C ASN A 74 13.27 -3.25 -0.89
N PRO A 75 12.98 -3.70 0.34
CA PRO A 75 13.38 -3.00 1.55
C PRO A 75 14.88 -2.70 1.61
N THR A 76 15.74 -3.63 1.19
CA THR A 76 17.21 -3.45 1.20
C THR A 76 17.65 -2.35 0.22
N THR A 77 17.05 -2.30 -0.96
CA THR A 77 17.36 -1.27 -1.97
C THR A 77 17.03 0.13 -1.44
N ILE A 78 15.85 0.31 -0.85
CA ILE A 78 15.41 1.61 -0.29
C ILE A 78 16.32 2.01 0.88
N GLN A 79 16.58 1.10 1.81
CA GLN A 79 17.33 1.29 3.03
C GLN A 79 18.79 1.72 2.78
N ASN A 80 19.41 1.14 1.75
CA ASN A 80 20.82 1.39 1.42
C ASN A 80 21.02 2.58 0.48
N ASN A 81 19.94 3.26 0.07
CA ASN A 81 20.01 4.42 -0.81
C ASN A 81 19.37 5.66 -0.14
N THR A 82 20.22 6.56 0.34
CA THR A 82 19.78 7.79 1.01
C THR A 82 18.87 8.65 0.13
N SER A 83 19.12 8.70 -1.19
CA SER A 83 18.25 9.44 -2.11
C SER A 83 16.85 8.84 -2.16
N PHE A 84 16.72 7.51 -2.14
CA PHE A 84 15.41 6.86 -2.11
C PHE A 84 14.71 7.07 -0.77
N ALA A 85 15.45 7.03 0.34
CA ALA A 85 14.89 7.33 1.65
C ALA A 85 14.29 8.75 1.71
N LEU A 86 14.99 9.76 1.16
CA LEU A 86 14.49 11.13 1.06
C LEU A 86 13.27 11.22 0.15
N GLN A 87 13.29 10.59 -1.03
CA GLN A 87 12.14 10.56 -1.93
C GLN A 87 10.91 9.90 -1.27
N ILE A 88 11.07 8.90 -0.41
CA ILE A 88 9.97 8.32 0.35
C ILE A 88 9.34 9.35 1.28
N ILE A 89 10.15 10.14 1.98
CA ILE A 89 9.64 11.20 2.86
C ILE A 89 8.85 12.24 2.05
N ASP A 90 9.41 12.69 0.92
CA ASP A 90 8.74 13.65 0.05
C ASP A 90 7.39 13.11 -0.48
N ILE A 91 7.31 11.82 -0.81
CA ILE A 91 6.08 11.15 -1.23
C ILE A 91 5.05 11.14 -0.11
N LEU A 92 5.45 10.77 1.12
CA LEU A 92 4.56 10.75 2.28
C LEU A 92 4.04 12.14 2.62
N ASP A 93 4.89 13.16 2.57
CA ASP A 93 4.52 14.57 2.76
C ASP A 93 3.55 15.06 1.67
N LEU A 94 3.67 14.53 0.46
CA LEU A 94 2.76 14.86 -0.64
C LEU A 94 1.38 14.23 -0.40
N PHE A 95 1.31 13.00 0.10
CA PHE A 95 0.03 12.36 0.44
C PHE A 95 -0.75 13.17 1.48
N GLU A 96 -0.09 13.77 2.47
CA GLU A 96 -0.74 14.65 3.45
C GLU A 96 -1.36 15.93 2.84
N LYS A 97 -0.93 16.32 1.64
CA LYS A 97 -1.44 17.51 0.92
C LYS A 97 -2.55 17.17 -0.09
N VAL A 98 -2.86 15.90 -0.28
CA VAL A 98 -3.93 15.48 -1.19
C VAL A 98 -5.29 15.87 -0.58
N GLU A 99 -6.05 16.71 -1.29
CA GLU A 99 -7.46 16.91 -0.98
C GLU A 99 -8.26 15.70 -1.44
N TRP A 100 -8.93 15.03 -0.52
CA TRP A 100 -9.72 13.85 -0.77
C TRP A 100 -11.15 14.02 -0.29
N ASP A 101 -12.08 13.35 -0.95
CA ASP A 101 -13.49 13.41 -0.58
C ASP A 101 -13.71 12.95 0.86
N SER A 102 -14.26 13.84 1.69
CA SER A 102 -14.52 13.59 3.10
C SER A 102 -15.62 12.54 3.36
N GLU A 103 -16.40 12.18 2.34
CA GLU A 103 -17.45 11.16 2.44
C GLU A 103 -16.92 9.73 2.18
N ASP A 104 -15.62 9.59 1.89
CA ASP A 104 -15.02 8.29 1.67
C ASP A 104 -15.01 7.45 2.97
N MET A 105 -15.81 6.39 2.98
CA MET A 105 -15.96 5.47 4.11
C MET A 105 -15.10 4.21 3.98
N TYR A 106 -14.19 4.16 3.01
CA TYR A 106 -13.42 2.93 2.73
C TYR A 106 -12.55 2.48 3.90
N TRP A 107 -12.00 3.41 4.69
CA TRP A 107 -11.28 3.08 5.92
C TRP A 107 -12.11 2.18 6.84
N TYR A 108 -13.34 2.55 7.11
CA TYR A 108 -14.22 1.77 8.00
C TYR A 108 -14.63 0.43 7.39
N GLN A 109 -14.74 0.34 6.06
CA GLN A 109 -14.99 -0.92 5.36
C GLN A 109 -13.83 -1.91 5.50
N GLN A 110 -12.60 -1.43 5.73
CA GLN A 110 -11.45 -2.29 5.98
C GLN A 110 -11.40 -2.88 7.39
N MET A 111 -12.13 -2.30 8.37
CA MET A 111 -12.09 -2.77 9.76
C MET A 111 -12.53 -4.22 9.89
N GLU A 112 -13.53 -4.68 9.14
CA GLU A 112 -13.96 -6.07 9.12
C GLU A 112 -12.84 -7.03 8.64
N ASP A 113 -12.08 -6.64 7.61
CA ASP A 113 -10.95 -7.45 7.14
C ASP A 113 -9.79 -7.43 8.15
N PHE A 114 -9.58 -6.31 8.86
CA PHE A 114 -8.57 -6.21 9.92
C PHE A 114 -8.94 -7.09 11.11
N GLU A 115 -10.18 -7.04 11.59
CA GLU A 115 -10.68 -7.91 12.65
C GLU A 115 -10.54 -9.38 12.27
N ASN A 116 -10.97 -9.74 11.09
CA ASN A 116 -10.84 -11.09 10.55
C ASN A 116 -9.37 -11.53 10.46
N ALA A 117 -8.47 -10.67 9.99
CA ALA A 117 -7.04 -10.99 9.92
C ALA A 117 -6.43 -11.19 11.31
N LEU A 118 -6.73 -10.30 12.27
CA LEU A 118 -6.21 -10.35 13.63
C LEU A 118 -6.71 -11.58 14.40
N SER A 119 -7.93 -12.06 14.14
CA SER A 119 -8.47 -13.27 14.76
C SER A 119 -7.63 -14.53 14.47
N TYR A 120 -6.92 -14.59 13.36
CA TYR A 120 -5.99 -15.67 13.04
C TYR A 120 -4.67 -15.61 13.80
N VAL A 121 -4.28 -14.43 14.31
CA VAL A 121 -3.01 -14.24 15.03
C VAL A 121 -3.16 -14.70 16.48
N GLY A 122 -4.26 -14.33 17.14
CA GLY A 122 -4.55 -14.74 18.50
C GLY A 122 -5.28 -13.66 19.32
N LYS A 123 -5.70 -14.03 20.53
CA LYS A 123 -6.47 -13.14 21.42
C LYS A 123 -5.68 -11.90 21.86
N GLU A 124 -4.38 -11.98 21.90
CA GLU A 124 -3.47 -10.87 22.25
C GLU A 124 -3.56 -9.69 21.28
N THR A 125 -4.19 -9.86 20.12
CA THR A 125 -4.37 -8.78 19.13
C THR A 125 -5.67 -7.98 19.33
N HIS A 126 -6.47 -8.31 20.34
CA HIS A 126 -7.71 -7.60 20.61
C HIS A 126 -7.48 -6.10 20.91
N ASP A 127 -6.45 -5.78 21.68
CA ASP A 127 -6.10 -4.38 21.98
C ASP A 127 -5.67 -3.60 20.73
N LEU A 128 -5.06 -4.29 19.77
CA LEU A 128 -4.70 -3.68 18.47
C LEU A 128 -5.96 -3.30 17.67
N LEU A 129 -6.99 -4.15 17.70
CA LEU A 129 -8.26 -3.82 17.05
C LEU A 129 -8.92 -2.61 17.69
N ILE A 130 -8.95 -2.55 19.05
CA ILE A 130 -9.46 -1.39 19.77
C ILE A 130 -8.67 -0.12 19.43
N PHE A 131 -7.34 -0.23 19.34
CA PHE A 131 -6.49 0.88 18.92
C PHE A 131 -6.87 1.36 17.52
N LEU A 132 -6.98 0.45 16.54
CA LEU A 132 -7.33 0.79 15.15
C LEU A 132 -8.69 1.49 15.05
N TRP A 133 -9.70 1.05 15.80
CA TRP A 133 -11.02 1.69 15.84
C TRP A 133 -11.01 3.13 16.38
N LYS A 134 -10.01 3.51 17.18
CA LYS A 134 -9.84 4.87 17.70
C LYS A 134 -9.17 5.82 16.73
N LEU A 135 -8.52 5.30 15.68
CA LEU A 135 -7.87 6.10 14.67
C LEU A 135 -8.93 6.80 13.79
N LYS A 136 -8.68 8.08 13.50
CA LYS A 136 -9.57 8.87 12.65
C LYS A 136 -8.97 9.02 11.26
N PRO A 137 -9.71 8.66 10.20
CA PRO A 137 -9.30 8.93 8.84
C PRO A 137 -9.41 10.43 8.56
N THR A 138 -8.28 11.09 8.33
CA THR A 138 -8.21 12.57 8.17
C THR A 138 -7.39 13.03 6.99
N ILE A 139 -6.58 12.14 6.40
CA ILE A 139 -5.73 12.47 5.25
C ILE A 139 -5.90 11.40 4.19
N PHE A 140 -5.49 11.74 2.95
CA PHE A 140 -5.35 10.73 1.90
C PHE A 140 -4.25 9.73 2.26
N VAL A 141 -4.53 8.45 2.03
CA VAL A 141 -3.56 7.37 2.13
C VAL A 141 -3.61 6.52 0.86
N HIS A 142 -2.46 5.97 0.47
CA HIS A 142 -2.36 4.95 -0.57
C HIS A 142 -3.05 3.65 -0.14
N GLY A 143 -2.99 3.34 1.16
CA GLY A 143 -3.67 2.21 1.81
C GLY A 143 -2.99 0.85 1.69
N ASP A 144 -2.02 0.70 0.77
CA ASP A 144 -1.15 -0.48 0.60
C ASP A 144 0.27 -0.04 0.20
N PHE A 145 0.81 0.96 0.92
CA PHE A 145 2.11 1.57 0.63
C PHE A 145 3.24 0.65 1.07
N THR A 146 3.61 -0.28 0.21
CA THR A 146 4.69 -1.28 0.42
C THR A 146 5.76 -1.14 -0.66
N CYS A 147 6.92 -1.77 -0.44
CA CYS A 147 7.96 -1.84 -1.47
C CYS A 147 7.48 -2.50 -2.77
N ASP A 148 6.44 -3.36 -2.72
CA ASP A 148 5.87 -4.00 -3.91
C ASP A 148 5.12 -3.02 -4.81
N ASN A 149 4.68 -1.87 -4.26
CA ASN A 149 3.97 -0.80 -4.96
C ASN A 149 4.85 0.44 -5.20
N ILE A 150 6.15 0.30 -4.99
CA ILE A 150 7.17 1.30 -5.27
C ILE A 150 8.18 0.71 -6.26
N GLY A 151 8.49 1.43 -7.30
CA GLY A 151 9.51 1.04 -8.27
C GLY A 151 10.48 2.17 -8.57
N VAL A 152 11.38 1.95 -9.51
CA VAL A 152 12.36 2.93 -9.97
C VAL A 152 12.24 3.12 -11.49
N VAL A 153 12.20 4.38 -11.92
CA VAL A 153 12.33 4.78 -13.31
C VAL A 153 13.39 5.88 -13.39
N SER A 154 14.46 5.66 -14.14
CA SER A 154 15.53 6.66 -14.32
C SER A 154 16.04 7.25 -13.00
N GLN A 155 16.31 6.42 -11.99
CA GLN A 155 16.79 6.78 -10.64
C GLN A 155 15.78 7.53 -9.75
N ASN A 156 14.54 7.70 -10.18
CA ASN A 156 13.48 8.25 -9.37
C ASN A 156 12.52 7.16 -8.91
N LEU A 157 12.03 7.28 -7.68
CA LEU A 157 10.96 6.41 -7.21
C LEU A 157 9.67 6.73 -7.95
N ILE A 158 8.91 5.69 -8.24
CA ILE A 158 7.57 5.76 -8.82
C ILE A 158 6.63 4.94 -7.97
N VAL A 159 5.45 5.49 -7.66
CA VAL A 159 4.40 4.82 -6.86
C VAL A 159 3.26 4.42 -7.77
N TYR A 160 2.70 3.23 -7.57
CA TYR A 160 1.61 2.71 -8.37
C TYR A 160 0.66 1.83 -7.54
N ASP A 161 -0.46 1.40 -8.16
CA ASP A 161 -1.48 0.53 -7.56
C ASP A 161 -2.31 1.21 -6.46
N PHE A 162 -2.95 2.34 -6.79
CA PHE A 162 -3.77 3.15 -5.88
C PHE A 162 -5.20 2.61 -5.65
N GLN A 163 -5.47 1.33 -5.89
CA GLN A 163 -6.81 0.74 -5.72
C GLN A 163 -7.35 0.82 -4.28
N HIS A 164 -6.46 1.01 -3.30
CA HIS A 164 -6.79 1.20 -1.88
C HIS A 164 -6.74 2.67 -1.44
N GLY A 165 -6.50 3.60 -2.39
CA GLY A 165 -6.44 5.03 -2.10
C GLY A 165 -7.74 5.55 -1.50
N SER A 166 -7.66 6.20 -0.33
CA SER A 166 -8.82 6.61 0.46
C SER A 166 -8.45 7.61 1.55
N LEU A 167 -9.43 8.08 2.33
CA LEU A 167 -9.13 8.67 3.63
C LEU A 167 -8.64 7.59 4.59
N GLY A 168 -7.58 7.91 5.32
CA GLY A 168 -7.00 7.08 6.37
C GLY A 168 -6.41 7.92 7.51
N PRO A 169 -5.95 7.27 8.58
CA PRO A 169 -5.27 7.96 9.68
C PRO A 169 -3.94 8.56 9.22
N LYS A 170 -3.61 9.72 9.79
CA LYS A 170 -2.28 10.31 9.59
C LYS A 170 -1.20 9.32 10.02
N GLY A 171 -0.13 9.20 9.21
CA GLY A 171 0.97 8.27 9.43
C GLY A 171 0.70 6.82 9.00
N TRP A 172 -0.51 6.49 8.47
CA TRP A 172 -0.86 5.12 8.06
C TRP A 172 0.09 4.54 7.03
N ASP A 173 0.34 5.26 5.92
CA ASP A 173 1.21 4.76 4.85
C ASP A 173 2.68 4.63 5.31
N LYS A 174 3.12 5.54 6.16
CA LYS A 174 4.44 5.50 6.79
C LYS A 174 4.60 4.24 7.65
N ALA A 175 3.61 3.95 8.49
CA ALA A 175 3.54 2.74 9.30
C ALA A 175 3.39 1.48 8.44
N TYR A 176 2.62 1.56 7.35
CA TYR A 176 2.43 0.44 6.43
C TYR A 176 3.75 0.07 5.75
N LEU A 177 4.49 1.06 5.25
CA LEU A 177 5.82 0.85 4.67
C LEU A 177 6.79 0.29 5.74
N ALA A 178 6.81 0.89 6.94
CA ALA A 178 7.66 0.43 8.05
C ALA A 178 7.41 -1.04 8.41
N SER A 179 6.16 -1.53 8.31
CA SER A 179 5.81 -2.92 8.58
C SER A 179 6.47 -3.93 7.61
N THR A 180 7.05 -3.45 6.52
CA THR A 180 7.82 -4.28 5.57
C THR A 180 9.30 -4.36 5.91
N PHE A 181 9.77 -3.55 6.87
CA PHE A 181 11.15 -3.54 7.35
C PHE A 181 11.29 -4.22 8.73
N LEU A 182 12.51 -4.54 9.10
CA LEU A 182 12.83 -4.84 10.49
C LEU A 182 12.87 -3.53 11.31
N PRO A 183 12.52 -3.53 12.62
CA PRO A 183 12.45 -2.30 13.41
C PRO A 183 13.74 -1.47 13.40
N ASN A 184 14.91 -2.13 13.45
CA ASN A 184 16.22 -1.46 13.41
C ASN A 184 16.63 -0.99 11.99
N LYS A 185 15.77 -1.16 11.00
CA LYS A 185 16.05 -0.89 9.59
C LYS A 185 15.15 0.20 8.98
N CYS A 186 14.18 0.71 9.72
CA CYS A 186 13.27 1.76 9.30
C CYS A 186 13.52 3.13 9.96
N GLY A 187 14.69 3.33 10.59
CA GLY A 187 15.01 4.56 11.31
C GLY A 187 14.88 5.84 10.48
N PHE A 188 15.09 5.76 9.16
CA PHE A 188 14.91 6.90 8.25
C PHE A 188 13.46 7.43 8.20
N LEU A 189 12.48 6.61 8.58
CA LEU A 189 11.07 7.01 8.63
C LEU A 189 10.71 7.84 9.88
N HIS A 190 11.55 7.87 10.92
CA HIS A 190 11.32 8.64 12.15
C HIS A 190 9.91 8.46 12.74
N LEU A 191 9.54 7.19 13.03
CA LEU A 191 8.21 6.86 13.54
C LEU A 191 7.98 7.42 14.95
N ASP A 192 6.88 8.13 15.17
CA ASP A 192 6.40 8.45 16.50
C ASP A 192 5.74 7.23 17.19
N SER A 193 5.34 7.38 18.46
CA SER A 193 4.75 6.27 19.22
C SER A 193 3.44 5.74 18.63
N THR A 194 2.63 6.60 18.03
CA THR A 194 1.38 6.20 17.38
C THR A 194 1.68 5.44 16.08
N GLU A 195 2.61 5.91 15.29
CA GLU A 195 3.07 5.26 14.06
C GLU A 195 3.75 3.91 14.33
N GLN A 196 4.50 3.80 15.43
CA GLN A 196 5.08 2.52 15.87
C GLN A 196 3.98 1.52 16.25
N MET A 197 2.93 1.96 16.97
CA MET A 197 1.80 1.10 17.31
C MET A 197 0.99 0.72 16.05
N MET A 198 0.79 1.64 15.11
CA MET A 198 0.19 1.33 13.81
C MET A 198 1.03 0.31 13.05
N THR A 199 2.36 0.44 13.03
CA THR A 199 3.27 -0.50 12.37
C THR A 199 3.14 -1.90 12.94
N TYR A 200 3.06 -2.03 14.25
CA TYR A 200 2.83 -3.30 14.91
C TYR A 200 1.47 -3.90 14.54
N ALA A 201 0.39 -3.11 14.59
CA ALA A 201 -0.94 -3.55 14.21
C ALA A 201 -0.99 -4.01 12.74
N ILE A 202 -0.37 -3.26 11.82
CA ILE A 202 -0.28 -3.62 10.40
C ILE A 202 0.53 -4.91 10.21
N SER A 203 1.63 -5.08 10.95
CA SER A 203 2.43 -6.33 10.90
C SER A 203 1.60 -7.54 11.32
N ALA A 204 0.78 -7.40 12.38
CA ALA A 204 -0.15 -8.43 12.83
C ALA A 204 -1.22 -8.74 11.76
N ILE A 205 -1.83 -7.70 11.17
CA ILE A 205 -2.81 -7.85 10.08
C ILE A 205 -2.19 -8.57 8.88
N ARG A 206 -0.99 -8.18 8.46
CA ARG A 206 -0.28 -8.82 7.33
C ARG A 206 0.03 -10.29 7.63
N TYR A 207 0.45 -10.60 8.85
CA TYR A 207 0.69 -11.97 9.28
C TYR A 207 -0.63 -12.77 9.31
N GLY A 208 -1.70 -12.26 9.90
CA GLY A 208 -3.01 -12.90 9.93
C GLY A 208 -3.59 -13.15 8.54
N ARG A 209 -3.48 -12.17 7.63
CA ARG A 209 -3.83 -12.37 6.21
C ARG A 209 -2.99 -13.48 5.56
N GLY A 210 -1.71 -13.59 5.92
CA GLY A 210 -0.82 -14.66 5.48
C GLY A 210 -1.28 -16.04 5.97
N LEU A 211 -1.64 -16.17 7.25
CA LEU A 211 -2.18 -17.39 7.84
C LEU A 211 -3.46 -17.84 7.15
N ARG A 212 -4.42 -16.92 6.96
CA ARG A 212 -5.69 -17.19 6.28
C ARG A 212 -5.53 -17.69 4.84
N LYS A 213 -4.48 -17.23 4.15
CA LYS A 213 -4.25 -17.49 2.72
C LYS A 213 -3.15 -18.52 2.44
N SER A 214 -2.50 -19.07 3.47
CA SER A 214 -1.32 -19.94 3.33
C SER A 214 -0.25 -19.33 2.40
N SER A 215 0.08 -18.05 2.66
CA SER A 215 1.00 -17.26 1.80
C SER A 215 2.42 -17.85 1.81
N LEU A 216 3.12 -17.79 0.67
CA LEU A 216 4.50 -18.23 0.53
C LEU A 216 5.48 -17.42 1.40
N ASP A 217 5.15 -16.16 1.70
CA ASP A 217 5.95 -15.23 2.52
C ASP A 217 5.57 -15.27 4.02
N LEU A 218 4.84 -16.31 4.47
CA LEU A 218 4.33 -16.42 5.83
C LEU A 218 5.43 -16.35 6.89
N VAL A 219 6.58 -16.98 6.64
CA VAL A 219 7.72 -16.99 7.57
C VAL A 219 8.25 -15.56 7.77
N GLU A 220 8.40 -14.79 6.70
CA GLU A 220 8.88 -13.40 6.79
C GLU A 220 7.86 -12.50 7.48
N ARG A 221 6.58 -12.64 7.20
CA ARG A 221 5.51 -11.89 7.88
C ARG A 221 5.46 -12.18 9.37
N LYS A 222 5.62 -13.46 9.76
CA LYS A 222 5.70 -13.86 11.17
C LYS A 222 6.90 -13.20 11.85
N LYS A 223 8.08 -13.26 11.22
CA LYS A 223 9.30 -12.64 11.73
C LYS A 223 9.14 -11.14 11.93
N GLN A 224 8.57 -10.42 10.96
CA GLN A 224 8.31 -8.98 11.07
C GLN A 224 7.36 -8.68 12.23
N TYR A 225 6.26 -9.43 12.36
CA TYR A 225 5.31 -9.29 13.46
C TYR A 225 5.97 -9.48 14.83
N GLU A 226 6.71 -10.59 15.03
CA GLU A 226 7.37 -10.89 16.31
C GLU A 226 8.42 -9.83 16.67
N LEU A 227 9.19 -9.34 15.72
CA LEU A 227 10.19 -8.30 15.97
C LEU A 227 9.55 -6.96 16.32
N TRP A 228 8.45 -6.56 15.69
CA TRP A 228 7.70 -5.36 16.06
C TRP A 228 7.05 -5.49 17.43
N LYS A 229 6.51 -6.68 17.75
CA LYS A 229 5.99 -7.00 19.08
C LYS A 229 7.05 -6.82 20.16
N MET A 230 8.24 -7.42 19.97
CA MET A 230 9.37 -7.30 20.90
C MET A 230 9.83 -5.84 21.04
N PHE A 231 9.95 -5.11 19.95
CA PHE A 231 10.39 -3.72 19.93
C PHE A 231 9.49 -2.80 20.76
N LEU A 232 8.17 -3.03 20.77
CA LEU A 232 7.22 -2.22 21.52
C LEU A 232 7.06 -2.64 22.99
N THR A 233 7.48 -3.86 23.34
CA THR A 233 7.35 -4.39 24.71
C THR A 233 8.66 -4.33 25.49
N SER A 234 9.78 -3.91 24.86
CA SER A 234 11.07 -3.70 25.47
C SER A 234 11.24 -2.27 25.98
#